data_0906e72114cef9d5c8714e1ff404b6cb
#
_entry.id   0906e72114cef9d5c8714e1ff404b6cb
#
_cell.length_a   1.000
_cell.length_b   1.000
_cell.length_c   1.000
_cell.angle_alpha   90.00
_cell.angle_beta   90.00
_cell.angle_gamma   90.00
#
_symmetry.space_group_name_H-M   'P 1'
#
loop_
_entity.id
_entity.type
_entity.pdbx_description
1 polymer ?
#
loop_
_entity_poly.entity_id
_entity_poly.type
_entity_poly.pdbx_seq_one_letter_code
_entity_poly.pdbx_strand_id
1 'polypeptide(L)'
;TVVNAEGVEDDILYLAAHLESYSNHPIANSIRTAYGQEVDENRVSQITELPGQGMSGRVDGRQLYLGNARLMEVQGIAYPAIDSTGTVLYLAEDSHFLGYFLITDQVKETSIEALKDLQAVGIKKTVLLSGDRQAVVDEFAQQFAFNDAFGDCLPQDKVSTFEEILTQSQQAVAFVGDGVNDAPVLARADVGIAMGGLGSDAAIESADVVLMDDDLGKLPQVI
;
A
#
# COMPACT_ATOMS: atom_id res chain seq x y z
N THR A 1 -0.22 3.53 4.59
CA THR A 1 1.24 3.63 4.42
C THR A 1 1.83 4.38 5.60
N VAL A 2 2.92 3.88 6.17
CA VAL A 2 3.67 4.51 7.25
C VAL A 2 5.06 4.86 6.77
N VAL A 3 5.56 6.02 7.21
CA VAL A 3 6.89 6.52 6.90
C VAL A 3 7.70 6.51 8.19
N ASN A 4 8.72 5.69 8.24
CA ASN A 4 9.72 5.74 9.29
C ASN A 4 10.94 6.49 8.76
N ALA A 5 11.32 7.57 9.43
CA ALA A 5 12.43 8.41 9.03
C ALA A 5 13.62 8.19 9.99
N GLU A 6 14.78 7.85 9.45
CA GLU A 6 16.02 7.71 10.20
C GLU A 6 17.12 8.52 9.53
N GLY A 7 17.78 9.38 10.28
CA GLY A 7 18.79 10.27 9.73
C GLY A 7 19.72 10.86 10.77
N VAL A 8 20.71 11.60 10.27
CA VAL A 8 21.71 12.31 11.09
C VAL A 8 21.24 13.70 11.51
N GLU A 9 20.15 14.19 10.91
CA GLU A 9 19.52 15.48 11.22
C GLU A 9 18.05 15.27 11.59
N ASP A 10 17.55 16.08 12.54
CA ASP A 10 16.16 15.99 13.03
C ASP A 10 15.14 16.50 12.01
N ASP A 11 15.59 17.24 11.00
CA ASP A 11 14.73 17.91 10.02
C ASP A 11 14.61 17.19 8.67
N ILE A 12 15.10 15.94 8.53
CA ILE A 12 15.07 15.21 7.25
C ILE A 12 13.67 15.09 6.67
N LEU A 13 12.66 14.95 7.54
CA LEU A 13 11.26 14.84 7.11
C LEU A 13 10.74 16.17 6.56
N TYR A 14 11.13 17.29 7.16
CA TYR A 14 10.86 18.62 6.65
C TYR A 14 11.46 18.82 5.25
N LEU A 15 12.75 18.49 5.08
CA LEU A 15 13.44 18.63 3.80
C LEU A 15 12.81 17.80 2.71
N ALA A 16 12.49 16.53 3.01
CA ALA A 16 11.86 15.62 2.05
C ALA A 16 10.44 16.05 1.68
N ALA A 17 9.62 16.48 2.67
CA ALA A 17 8.25 16.93 2.42
C ALA A 17 8.23 18.18 1.52
N HIS A 18 9.14 19.13 1.74
CA HIS A 18 9.27 20.31 0.90
C HIS A 18 9.77 19.95 -0.51
N LEU A 19 10.77 19.08 -0.63
CA LEU A 19 11.28 18.65 -1.94
C LEU A 19 10.19 17.97 -2.77
N GLU A 20 9.33 17.17 -2.13
CA GLU A 20 8.19 16.46 -2.75
C GLU A 20 6.91 17.32 -2.90
N SER A 21 7.00 18.66 -2.68
CA SER A 21 5.82 19.53 -2.69
C SER A 21 5.04 19.53 -4.00
N TYR A 22 5.72 19.38 -5.13
CA TYR A 22 5.13 19.37 -6.46
C TYR A 22 4.84 17.96 -7.02
N SER A 23 5.22 16.91 -6.30
CA SER A 23 5.01 15.53 -6.74
C SER A 23 3.62 15.03 -6.36
N ASN A 24 2.93 14.42 -7.34
CA ASN A 24 1.65 13.73 -7.12
C ASN A 24 1.84 12.23 -6.86
N HIS A 25 3.08 11.75 -6.72
CA HIS A 25 3.35 10.34 -6.49
C HIS A 25 2.80 9.89 -5.12
N PRO A 26 2.25 8.68 -4.97
CA PRO A 26 1.75 8.17 -3.68
C PRO A 26 2.77 8.25 -2.54
N ILE A 27 4.04 7.99 -2.84
CA ILE A 27 5.16 8.11 -1.90
C ILE A 27 5.32 9.55 -1.40
N ALA A 28 5.23 10.54 -2.28
CA ALA A 28 5.31 11.95 -1.91
C ALA A 28 4.17 12.35 -0.96
N ASN A 29 2.95 11.86 -1.25
CA ASN A 29 1.80 12.06 -0.37
C ASN A 29 2.04 11.44 1.01
N SER A 30 2.64 10.24 1.07
CA SER A 30 2.96 9.58 2.34
C SER A 30 3.97 10.38 3.16
N ILE A 31 5.01 10.92 2.53
CA ILE A 31 6.02 11.76 3.18
C ILE A 31 5.39 13.06 3.71
N ARG A 32 4.57 13.76 2.89
CA ARG A 32 3.88 14.99 3.32
C ARG A 32 2.90 14.73 4.46
N THR A 33 2.18 13.60 4.41
CA THR A 33 1.28 13.18 5.49
C THR A 33 2.04 12.92 6.78
N ALA A 34 3.19 12.25 6.70
CA ALA A 34 4.04 11.99 7.86
C ALA A 34 4.62 13.28 8.44
N TYR A 35 4.97 14.26 7.60
CA TYR A 35 5.40 15.58 8.04
C TYR A 35 4.30 16.33 8.81
N GLY A 36 3.03 16.21 8.37
CA GLY A 36 1.85 16.68 9.09
C GLY A 36 1.72 18.20 9.25
N GLN A 37 2.54 19.00 8.54
CA GLN A 37 2.49 20.46 8.52
C GLN A 37 2.36 20.96 7.08
N GLU A 38 1.97 22.22 6.92
CA GLU A 38 1.93 22.86 5.61
C GLU A 38 3.34 23.01 5.03
N VAL A 39 3.46 22.75 3.74
CA VAL A 39 4.69 22.89 2.98
C VAL A 39 4.71 24.27 2.34
N ASP A 40 5.76 25.05 2.61
CA ASP A 40 5.97 26.38 2.01
C ASP A 40 6.72 26.23 0.67
N GLU A 41 6.00 26.26 -0.43
CA GLU A 41 6.56 26.15 -1.78
C GLU A 41 7.58 27.26 -2.13
N ASN A 42 7.53 28.43 -1.45
CA ASN A 42 8.50 29.50 -1.69
C ASN A 42 9.92 29.14 -1.23
N ARG A 43 10.06 28.12 -0.39
CA ARG A 43 11.35 27.61 0.07
C ARG A 43 11.99 26.63 -0.90
N VAL A 44 11.24 26.24 -1.95
CA VAL A 44 11.63 25.20 -2.90
C VAL A 44 11.97 25.81 -4.25
N SER A 45 13.06 25.36 -4.87
CA SER A 45 13.47 25.80 -6.20
C SER A 45 14.25 24.71 -6.96
N GLN A 46 14.36 24.88 -8.27
CA GLN A 46 15.16 24.01 -9.15
C GLN A 46 14.80 22.53 -9.05
N ILE A 47 13.51 22.21 -8.86
CA ILE A 47 13.05 20.81 -8.81
C ILE A 47 13.23 20.17 -10.16
N THR A 48 13.80 18.96 -10.13
CA THR A 48 13.99 18.10 -11.30
C THR A 48 13.63 16.68 -10.93
N GLU A 49 12.68 16.11 -11.63
CA GLU A 49 12.37 14.70 -11.53
C GLU A 49 13.42 13.88 -12.30
N LEU A 50 13.91 12.82 -11.69
CA LEU A 50 14.91 11.90 -12.24
C LEU A 50 14.21 10.56 -12.47
N PRO A 51 13.75 10.26 -13.71
CA PRO A 51 12.90 9.11 -13.99
C PRO A 51 13.47 7.78 -13.47
N GLY A 52 12.68 7.06 -12.68
CA GLY A 52 13.06 5.78 -12.10
C GLY A 52 14.14 5.84 -11.01
N GLN A 53 14.51 7.04 -10.54
CA GLN A 53 15.53 7.22 -9.50
C GLN A 53 15.01 8.04 -8.31
N GLY A 54 14.20 9.08 -8.55
CA GLY A 54 13.72 9.99 -7.54
C GLY A 54 13.71 11.43 -8.05
N MET A 55 14.13 12.38 -7.23
CA MET A 55 14.15 13.79 -7.58
C MET A 55 15.33 14.53 -6.94
N SER A 56 15.61 15.70 -7.48
CA SER A 56 16.54 16.67 -6.93
C SER A 56 15.92 18.06 -6.93
N GLY A 57 16.42 18.93 -6.07
CA GLY A 57 15.98 20.30 -6.00
C GLY A 57 16.64 21.05 -4.83
N ARG A 58 16.23 22.28 -4.62
CA ARG A 58 16.73 23.07 -3.49
C ARG A 58 15.61 23.39 -2.52
N VAL A 59 15.88 23.14 -1.25
CA VAL A 59 15.02 23.56 -0.11
C VAL A 59 15.86 24.45 0.79
N ASP A 60 15.41 25.68 1.06
CA ASP A 60 16.14 26.71 1.80
C ASP A 60 17.57 26.96 1.25
N GLY A 61 17.74 26.81 -0.08
CA GLY A 61 19.04 26.96 -0.76
C GLY A 61 19.96 25.74 -0.69
N ARG A 62 19.64 24.71 0.10
CA ARG A 62 20.37 23.43 0.20
C ARG A 62 20.06 22.57 -1.01
N GLN A 63 21.07 22.03 -1.69
CA GLN A 63 20.87 21.12 -2.82
C GLN A 63 20.60 19.70 -2.31
N LEU A 64 19.42 19.19 -2.59
CA LEU A 64 18.96 17.89 -2.10
C LEU A 64 18.75 16.88 -3.23
N TYR A 65 18.91 15.62 -2.87
CA TYR A 65 18.60 14.45 -3.67
C TYR A 65 17.75 13.50 -2.81
N LEU A 66 16.56 13.15 -3.29
CA LEU A 66 15.66 12.21 -2.64
C LEU A 66 15.29 11.10 -3.63
N GLY A 67 15.61 9.86 -3.31
CA GLY A 67 15.31 8.74 -4.22
C GLY A 67 15.87 7.40 -3.77
N ASN A 68 15.86 6.45 -4.70
CA ASN A 68 16.31 5.09 -4.44
C ASN A 68 17.85 4.97 -4.42
N ALA A 69 18.35 3.76 -4.14
CA ALA A 69 19.78 3.46 -4.10
C ALA A 69 20.51 3.86 -5.39
N ARG A 70 19.86 3.67 -6.56
CA ARG A 70 20.43 4.03 -7.85
C ARG A 70 20.73 5.53 -7.97
N LEU A 71 19.87 6.39 -7.37
CA LEU A 71 20.14 7.83 -7.34
C LEU A 71 21.43 8.12 -6.55
N MET A 72 21.62 7.50 -5.39
CA MET A 72 22.81 7.67 -4.57
C MET A 72 24.06 7.22 -5.32
N GLU A 73 24.01 6.08 -6.01
CA GLU A 73 25.10 5.55 -6.85
C GLU A 73 25.48 6.52 -7.99
N VAL A 74 24.49 7.04 -8.72
CA VAL A 74 24.71 7.98 -9.84
C VAL A 74 25.33 9.28 -9.34
N GLN A 75 24.93 9.76 -8.15
CA GLN A 75 25.49 10.97 -7.54
C GLN A 75 26.81 10.71 -6.79
N GLY A 76 27.27 9.45 -6.69
CA GLY A 76 28.49 9.10 -5.97
C GLY A 76 28.40 9.29 -4.46
N ILE A 77 27.20 9.21 -3.90
CA ILE A 77 26.92 9.41 -2.48
C ILE A 77 27.00 8.05 -1.76
N ALA A 78 27.78 7.98 -0.69
CA ALA A 78 27.83 6.80 0.16
C ALA A 78 26.58 6.72 1.03
N TYR A 79 25.91 5.56 1.04
CA TYR A 79 24.68 5.31 1.79
C TYR A 79 24.70 3.91 2.43
N PRO A 80 24.00 3.69 3.55
CA PRO A 80 23.84 2.35 4.12
C PRO A 80 22.90 1.50 3.26
N ALA A 81 23.24 0.23 3.05
CA ALA A 81 22.29 -0.72 2.46
C ALA A 81 21.24 -1.09 3.53
N ILE A 82 19.96 -0.85 3.23
CA ILE A 82 18.84 -1.15 4.11
C ILE A 82 18.14 -2.40 3.56
N ASP A 83 18.14 -3.47 4.33
CA ASP A 83 17.39 -4.69 4.02
C ASP A 83 15.96 -4.53 4.57
N SER A 84 14.99 -4.35 3.69
CA SER A 84 13.60 -4.16 4.05
C SER A 84 12.66 -4.63 2.95
N THR A 85 11.48 -5.07 3.35
CA THR A 85 10.37 -5.39 2.43
C THR A 85 9.63 -4.15 1.94
N GLY A 86 9.84 -2.99 2.57
CA GLY A 86 9.26 -1.70 2.18
C GLY A 86 10.06 -0.96 1.12
N THR A 87 9.53 0.18 0.68
CA THR A 87 10.24 1.10 -0.20
C THR A 87 11.21 1.96 0.59
N VAL A 88 12.48 1.92 0.25
CA VAL A 88 13.52 2.75 0.87
C VAL A 88 13.81 3.95 -0.02
N LEU A 89 13.70 5.15 0.53
CA LEU A 89 14.15 6.40 -0.09
C LEU A 89 15.26 7.01 0.73
N TYR A 90 16.33 7.37 0.06
CA TYR A 90 17.51 8.01 0.64
C TYR A 90 17.44 9.52 0.41
N LEU A 91 17.77 10.30 1.43
CA LEU A 91 17.93 11.74 1.33
C LEU A 91 19.40 12.11 1.49
N ALA A 92 19.87 12.98 0.62
CA ALA A 92 21.23 13.52 0.68
C ALA A 92 21.25 15.00 0.35
N GLU A 93 22.23 15.71 0.90
CA GLU A 93 22.58 17.09 0.55
C GLU A 93 23.95 17.10 -0.12
N ASP A 94 24.03 17.70 -1.32
CA ASP A 94 25.24 17.67 -2.14
C ASP A 94 25.79 16.23 -2.28
N SER A 95 26.91 15.92 -1.61
CA SER A 95 27.54 14.59 -1.57
C SER A 95 27.41 13.88 -0.23
N HIS A 96 26.60 14.39 0.70
CA HIS A 96 26.47 13.89 2.06
C HIS A 96 25.10 13.20 2.26
N PHE A 97 25.14 11.97 2.70
CA PHE A 97 23.94 11.24 3.13
C PHE A 97 23.38 11.87 4.42
N LEU A 98 22.09 12.22 4.41
CA LEU A 98 21.40 12.80 5.57
C LEU A 98 20.55 11.74 6.30
N GLY A 99 19.92 10.83 5.58
CA GLY A 99 19.03 9.85 6.18
C GLY A 99 18.26 9.06 5.13
N TYR A 100 17.35 8.21 5.61
CA TYR A 100 16.46 7.45 4.74
C TYR A 100 15.04 7.40 5.31
N PHE A 101 14.11 7.10 4.43
CA PHE A 101 12.70 6.87 4.76
C PHE A 101 12.37 5.44 4.37
N LEU A 102 11.84 4.70 5.33
CA LEU A 102 11.27 3.39 5.08
C LEU A 102 9.75 3.54 4.97
N ILE A 103 9.24 3.30 3.77
CA ILE A 103 7.81 3.41 3.48
C ILE A 103 7.25 2.00 3.40
N THR A 104 6.39 1.68 4.35
CA THR A 104 5.74 0.37 4.45
C THR A 104 4.23 0.52 4.44
N ASP A 105 3.55 -0.44 3.85
CA ASP A 105 2.13 -0.54 3.98
C ASP A 105 1.78 -1.16 5.34
N GLN A 106 0.82 -0.56 5.99
CA GLN A 106 0.24 -1.10 7.22
C GLN A 106 -1.22 -1.44 6.99
N VAL A 107 -1.63 -2.54 7.58
CA VAL A 107 -3.04 -2.91 7.64
C VAL A 107 -3.76 -1.90 8.53
N LYS A 108 -4.89 -1.40 8.06
CA LYS A 108 -5.73 -0.49 8.85
C LYS A 108 -6.24 -1.23 10.09
N GLU A 109 -6.22 -0.58 11.24
CA GLU A 109 -6.78 -1.15 12.49
C GLU A 109 -8.23 -1.58 12.31
N THR A 110 -9.04 -0.78 11.59
CA THR A 110 -10.42 -1.09 11.24
C THR A 110 -10.55 -2.41 10.46
N SER A 111 -9.58 -2.76 9.62
CA SER A 111 -9.58 -4.05 8.89
C SER A 111 -9.30 -5.23 9.81
N ILE A 112 -8.44 -5.04 10.83
CA ILE A 112 -8.15 -6.07 11.83
C ILE A 112 -9.38 -6.31 12.72
N GLU A 113 -10.03 -5.24 13.14
CA GLU A 113 -11.27 -5.32 13.91
C GLU A 113 -12.38 -5.99 13.10
N ALA A 114 -12.54 -5.61 11.82
CA ALA A 114 -13.50 -6.21 10.91
C ALA A 114 -13.38 -7.73 10.82
N LEU A 115 -12.15 -8.27 10.72
CA LEU A 115 -11.94 -9.73 10.69
C LEU A 115 -12.43 -10.43 11.96
N LYS A 116 -12.28 -9.79 13.13
CA LYS A 116 -12.81 -10.32 14.39
C LYS A 116 -14.33 -10.24 14.44
N ASP A 117 -14.90 -9.13 14.00
CA ASP A 117 -16.33 -8.89 14.00
C ASP A 117 -17.04 -9.80 13.00
N LEU A 118 -16.43 -10.14 11.85
CA LEU A 118 -16.97 -11.12 10.92
C LEU A 118 -17.21 -12.48 11.59
N GLN A 119 -16.29 -12.92 12.46
CA GLN A 119 -16.49 -14.16 13.22
C GLN A 119 -17.66 -14.04 14.20
N ALA A 120 -17.86 -12.87 14.82
CA ALA A 120 -18.94 -12.63 15.76
C ALA A 120 -20.33 -12.63 15.09
N VAL A 121 -20.43 -12.14 13.84
CA VAL A 121 -21.67 -12.17 13.05
C VAL A 121 -21.92 -13.54 12.35
N GLY A 122 -21.03 -14.52 12.55
CA GLY A 122 -21.29 -15.90 12.15
C GLY A 122 -20.49 -16.39 10.95
N ILE A 123 -19.57 -15.63 10.41
CA ILE A 123 -18.66 -16.09 9.36
C ILE A 123 -17.78 -17.22 9.93
N LYS A 124 -17.82 -18.38 9.27
CA LYS A 124 -17.13 -19.59 9.73
C LYS A 124 -15.70 -19.69 9.25
N LYS A 125 -15.42 -19.12 8.09
CA LYS A 125 -14.12 -19.27 7.41
C LYS A 125 -13.80 -18.00 6.65
N THR A 126 -12.56 -17.52 6.81
CA THR A 126 -11.99 -16.42 6.04
C THR A 126 -10.82 -16.95 5.22
N VAL A 127 -10.77 -16.59 3.94
CA VAL A 127 -9.72 -17.04 3.00
C VAL A 127 -9.11 -15.81 2.34
N LEU A 128 -7.79 -15.79 2.22
CA LEU A 128 -7.04 -14.74 1.54
C LEU A 128 -6.59 -15.25 0.16
N LEU A 129 -6.91 -14.52 -0.91
CA LEU A 129 -6.42 -14.75 -2.27
C LEU A 129 -5.60 -13.55 -2.72
N SER A 130 -4.30 -13.72 -2.95
CA SER A 130 -3.40 -12.64 -3.34
C SER A 130 -2.50 -13.01 -4.52
N GLY A 131 -2.11 -12.00 -5.31
CA GLY A 131 -1.07 -12.13 -6.32
C GLY A 131 0.35 -12.04 -5.76
N ASP A 132 0.52 -11.72 -4.47
CA ASP A 132 1.81 -11.67 -3.79
C ASP A 132 2.39 -13.08 -3.62
N ARG A 133 3.72 -13.15 -3.38
CA ARG A 133 4.40 -14.42 -3.16
C ARG A 133 3.79 -15.19 -1.98
N GLN A 134 3.62 -16.50 -2.13
CA GLN A 134 3.00 -17.36 -1.11
C GLN A 134 3.59 -17.14 0.29
N ALA A 135 4.91 -17.02 0.42
CA ALA A 135 5.55 -16.83 1.72
C ALA A 135 5.09 -15.54 2.45
N VAL A 136 4.85 -14.45 1.69
CA VAL A 136 4.33 -13.18 2.24
C VAL A 136 2.87 -13.34 2.66
N VAL A 137 2.10 -14.04 1.84
CA VAL A 137 0.68 -14.30 2.07
C VAL A 137 0.48 -15.21 3.30
N ASP A 138 1.34 -16.20 3.48
CA ASP A 138 1.31 -17.09 4.65
C ASP A 138 1.61 -16.34 5.95
N GLU A 139 2.64 -15.48 5.95
CA GLU A 139 2.98 -14.65 7.11
C GLU A 139 1.82 -13.72 7.48
N PHE A 140 1.24 -13.04 6.45
CA PHE A 140 0.09 -12.18 6.63
C PHE A 140 -1.13 -12.94 7.17
N ALA A 141 -1.44 -14.08 6.59
CA ALA A 141 -2.56 -14.91 7.01
C ALA A 141 -2.43 -15.42 8.45
N GLN A 142 -1.23 -15.78 8.86
CA GLN A 142 -0.93 -16.17 10.25
C GLN A 142 -1.11 -15.00 11.20
N GLN A 143 -0.60 -13.80 10.84
CA GLN A 143 -0.69 -12.61 11.67
C GLN A 143 -2.15 -12.17 11.91
N PHE A 144 -3.02 -12.30 10.89
CA PHE A 144 -4.40 -11.84 10.93
C PHE A 144 -5.43 -12.96 11.04
N ALA A 145 -4.98 -14.17 11.37
CA ALA A 145 -5.82 -15.34 11.66
C ALA A 145 -6.80 -15.72 10.53
N PHE A 146 -6.37 -15.61 9.26
CA PHE A 146 -7.09 -16.24 8.16
C PHE A 146 -7.04 -17.78 8.29
N ASN A 147 -8.11 -18.44 7.86
CA ASN A 147 -8.20 -19.89 7.92
C ASN A 147 -7.39 -20.56 6.82
N ASP A 148 -7.42 -20.00 5.61
CA ASP A 148 -6.63 -20.42 4.45
C ASP A 148 -6.08 -19.20 3.71
N ALA A 149 -4.98 -19.39 2.98
CA ALA A 149 -4.35 -18.34 2.20
C ALA A 149 -3.68 -18.89 0.95
N PHE A 150 -3.89 -18.23 -0.17
CA PHE A 150 -3.35 -18.61 -1.49
C PHE A 150 -2.63 -17.39 -2.07
N GLY A 151 -1.33 -17.53 -2.25
CA GLY A 151 -0.46 -16.56 -2.89
C GLY A 151 -0.15 -16.91 -4.33
N ASP A 152 0.70 -16.10 -4.98
CA ASP A 152 1.12 -16.25 -6.37
C ASP A 152 -0.05 -16.39 -7.38
N CYS A 153 -1.26 -15.95 -7.01
CA CYS A 153 -2.47 -16.10 -7.82
C CYS A 153 -2.48 -15.15 -9.01
N LEU A 154 -2.45 -15.65 -10.22
CA LEU A 154 -2.86 -14.90 -11.40
C LEU A 154 -4.39 -14.66 -11.38
N PRO A 155 -4.94 -13.73 -12.17
CA PRO A 155 -6.38 -13.50 -12.19
C PRO A 155 -7.22 -14.75 -12.45
N GLN A 156 -6.76 -15.62 -13.35
CA GLN A 156 -7.41 -16.89 -13.65
C GLN A 156 -7.32 -17.90 -12.50
N ASP A 157 -6.22 -17.87 -11.74
CA ASP A 157 -6.03 -18.78 -10.60
C ASP A 157 -6.95 -18.38 -9.44
N LYS A 158 -7.18 -17.07 -9.24
CA LYS A 158 -8.19 -16.57 -8.28
C LYS A 158 -9.57 -17.13 -8.59
N VAL A 159 -9.96 -17.15 -9.89
CA VAL A 159 -11.26 -17.68 -10.31
C VAL A 159 -11.37 -19.17 -10.01
N SER A 160 -10.38 -19.96 -10.43
CA SER A 160 -10.40 -21.42 -10.23
C SER A 160 -10.37 -21.81 -8.75
N THR A 161 -9.51 -21.16 -7.96
CA THR A 161 -9.45 -21.38 -6.51
C THR A 161 -10.77 -20.99 -5.81
N PHE A 162 -11.38 -19.91 -6.25
CA PHE A 162 -12.68 -19.48 -5.70
C PHE A 162 -13.79 -20.47 -6.06
N GLU A 163 -13.83 -21.00 -7.29
CA GLU A 163 -14.79 -22.02 -7.72
C GLU A 163 -14.61 -23.34 -6.94
N GLU A 164 -13.38 -23.71 -6.59
CA GLU A 164 -13.13 -24.84 -5.68
C GLU A 164 -13.70 -24.60 -4.28
N ILE A 165 -13.51 -23.39 -3.73
CA ILE A 165 -14.06 -22.99 -2.44
C ILE A 165 -15.59 -23.04 -2.47
N LEU A 166 -16.24 -22.50 -3.50
CA LEU A 166 -17.69 -22.58 -3.70
C LEU A 166 -18.19 -24.02 -3.72
N THR A 167 -17.51 -24.90 -4.49
CA THR A 167 -17.91 -26.31 -4.62
C THR A 167 -17.81 -27.08 -3.30
N GLN A 168 -16.83 -26.73 -2.46
CA GLN A 168 -16.59 -27.38 -1.16
C GLN A 168 -17.45 -26.81 -0.04
N SER A 169 -17.97 -25.58 -0.23
CA SER A 169 -18.77 -24.91 0.79
C SER A 169 -20.20 -25.46 0.82
N GLN A 170 -20.73 -25.61 2.04
CA GLN A 170 -22.16 -25.89 2.27
C GLN A 170 -22.96 -24.61 2.63
N GLN A 171 -22.27 -23.47 2.65
CA GLN A 171 -22.82 -22.18 2.99
C GLN A 171 -22.53 -21.17 1.88
N ALA A 172 -23.27 -20.07 1.86
CA ALA A 172 -23.00 -18.98 0.94
C ALA A 172 -21.57 -18.43 1.14
N VAL A 173 -20.91 -18.14 0.02
CA VAL A 173 -19.56 -17.62 -0.01
C VAL A 173 -19.58 -16.21 -0.59
N ALA A 174 -19.14 -15.25 0.21
CA ALA A 174 -18.93 -13.89 -0.24
C ALA A 174 -17.49 -13.71 -0.73
N PHE A 175 -17.31 -12.91 -1.76
CA PHE A 175 -16.00 -12.43 -2.22
C PHE A 175 -15.90 -10.92 -2.08
N VAL A 176 -14.81 -10.44 -1.53
CA VAL A 176 -14.50 -9.01 -1.39
C VAL A 176 -13.29 -8.69 -2.26
N GLY A 177 -13.43 -7.75 -3.18
CA GLY A 177 -12.36 -7.35 -4.08
C GLY A 177 -12.43 -5.86 -4.45
N ASP A 178 -11.30 -5.30 -4.90
CA ASP A 178 -11.16 -3.87 -5.20
C ASP A 178 -10.75 -3.59 -6.65
N GLY A 179 -10.32 -4.60 -7.37
CA GLY A 179 -9.65 -4.44 -8.66
C GLY A 179 -10.43 -4.94 -9.88
N VAL A 180 -10.01 -4.46 -11.07
CA VAL A 180 -10.48 -4.96 -12.38
C VAL A 180 -10.32 -6.47 -12.50
N ASN A 181 -9.23 -6.99 -11.94
CA ASN A 181 -8.88 -8.41 -11.97
C ASN A 181 -9.80 -9.28 -11.11
N ASP A 182 -10.54 -8.68 -10.18
CA ASP A 182 -11.45 -9.37 -9.27
C ASP A 182 -12.89 -9.43 -9.80
N ALA A 183 -13.25 -8.64 -10.81
CA ALA A 183 -14.59 -8.63 -11.41
C ALA A 183 -15.09 -10.02 -11.83
N PRO A 184 -14.28 -10.93 -12.45
CA PRO A 184 -14.73 -12.26 -12.78
C PRO A 184 -15.03 -13.15 -11.55
N VAL A 185 -14.39 -12.90 -10.40
CA VAL A 185 -14.62 -13.61 -9.15
C VAL A 185 -15.84 -13.05 -8.44
N LEU A 186 -15.98 -11.71 -8.40
CA LEU A 186 -17.15 -11.02 -7.86
C LEU A 186 -18.45 -11.51 -8.50
N ALA A 187 -18.47 -11.62 -9.83
CA ALA A 187 -19.63 -12.12 -10.58
C ALA A 187 -19.98 -13.60 -10.36
N ARG A 188 -19.08 -14.39 -9.75
CA ARG A 188 -19.28 -15.83 -9.47
C ARG A 188 -19.63 -16.11 -8.01
N ALA A 189 -19.37 -15.15 -7.14
CA ALA A 189 -19.68 -15.27 -5.72
C ALA A 189 -21.19 -15.39 -5.48
N ASP A 190 -21.58 -16.04 -4.40
CA ASP A 190 -22.99 -15.96 -3.93
C ASP A 190 -23.32 -14.52 -3.49
N VAL A 191 -22.32 -13.78 -2.99
CA VAL A 191 -22.39 -12.34 -2.74
C VAL A 191 -21.04 -11.71 -3.12
N GLY A 192 -21.03 -10.94 -4.20
CA GLY A 192 -19.89 -10.14 -4.62
C GLY A 192 -19.89 -8.76 -3.94
N ILE A 193 -18.80 -8.41 -3.27
CA ILE A 193 -18.66 -7.12 -2.56
C ILE A 193 -17.46 -6.36 -3.14
N ALA A 194 -17.71 -5.23 -3.78
CA ALA A 194 -16.65 -4.36 -4.30
C ALA A 194 -16.29 -3.25 -3.34
N MET A 195 -15.00 -2.94 -3.25
CA MET A 195 -14.47 -1.76 -2.56
C MET A 195 -14.52 -0.57 -3.52
N GLY A 196 -15.36 0.43 -3.21
CA GLY A 196 -15.72 1.50 -4.17
C GLY A 196 -14.79 2.72 -4.20
N GLY A 197 -13.98 2.95 -3.18
CA GLY A 197 -13.16 4.16 -3.09
C GLY A 197 -12.04 4.23 -4.14
N LEU A 198 -11.48 3.08 -4.50
CA LEU A 198 -10.48 2.90 -5.55
C LEU A 198 -10.90 1.79 -6.53
N GLY A 199 -12.10 1.23 -6.37
CA GLY A 199 -12.62 0.16 -7.19
C GLY A 199 -12.78 0.58 -8.64
N SER A 200 -12.45 -0.34 -9.56
CA SER A 200 -12.69 -0.10 -10.97
C SER A 200 -14.20 -0.15 -11.28
N ASP A 201 -14.63 0.59 -12.30
CA ASP A 201 -16.01 0.53 -12.78
C ASP A 201 -16.46 -0.93 -13.05
N ALA A 202 -15.55 -1.76 -13.57
CA ALA A 202 -15.82 -3.18 -13.85
C ALA A 202 -16.07 -4.01 -12.58
N ALA A 203 -15.36 -3.75 -11.49
CA ALA A 203 -15.61 -4.41 -10.20
C ALA A 203 -16.94 -3.96 -9.59
N ILE A 204 -17.22 -2.67 -9.66
CA ILE A 204 -18.49 -2.09 -9.18
C ILE A 204 -19.69 -2.66 -9.94
N GLU A 205 -19.60 -2.77 -11.28
CA GLU A 205 -20.67 -3.33 -12.12
C GLU A 205 -20.87 -4.84 -11.89
N SER A 206 -19.86 -5.55 -11.39
CA SER A 206 -19.89 -7.01 -11.19
C SER A 206 -20.29 -7.41 -9.76
N ALA A 207 -20.42 -6.46 -8.85
CA ALA A 207 -20.69 -6.72 -7.44
C ALA A 207 -22.18 -6.54 -7.09
N ASP A 208 -22.63 -7.32 -6.12
CA ASP A 208 -23.99 -7.19 -5.51
C ASP A 208 -24.03 -6.04 -4.49
N VAL A 209 -22.91 -5.79 -3.83
CA VAL A 209 -22.74 -4.74 -2.80
C VAL A 209 -21.48 -3.93 -3.10
N VAL A 210 -21.58 -2.61 -2.92
CA VAL A 210 -20.43 -1.71 -3.06
C VAL A 210 -20.21 -0.96 -1.76
N LEU A 211 -19.02 -1.10 -1.19
CA LEU A 211 -18.54 -0.27 -0.08
C LEU A 211 -17.89 0.98 -0.66
N MET A 212 -18.55 2.13 -0.52
CA MET A 212 -18.14 3.38 -1.18
C MET A 212 -16.84 4.00 -0.65
N ASP A 213 -16.37 3.50 0.46
CA ASP A 213 -15.08 3.85 1.05
C ASP A 213 -14.24 2.58 1.26
N ASP A 214 -12.91 2.73 1.36
CA ASP A 214 -11.98 1.61 1.56
C ASP A 214 -11.92 1.19 3.03
N ASP A 215 -13.09 0.96 3.64
CA ASP A 215 -13.20 0.56 5.04
C ASP A 215 -13.87 -0.80 5.19
N LEU A 216 -13.06 -1.83 5.42
CA LEU A 216 -13.52 -3.20 5.70
C LEU A 216 -14.34 -3.29 7.02
N GLY A 217 -14.22 -2.31 7.91
CA GLY A 217 -15.02 -2.23 9.15
C GLY A 217 -16.53 -2.17 8.92
N LYS A 218 -16.96 -1.90 7.68
CA LYS A 218 -18.35 -1.93 7.28
C LYS A 218 -18.88 -3.31 6.88
N LEU A 219 -17.98 -4.26 6.56
CA LEU A 219 -18.40 -5.62 6.17
C LEU A 219 -19.31 -6.29 7.19
N PRO A 220 -19.00 -6.30 8.50
CA PRO A 220 -19.87 -6.92 9.50
C PRO A 220 -21.27 -6.30 9.61
N GLN A 221 -21.48 -5.12 9.02
CA GLN A 221 -22.76 -4.40 9.05
C GLN A 221 -23.67 -4.76 7.88
N VAL A 222 -23.10 -5.34 6.81
CA VAL A 222 -23.84 -5.71 5.59
C VAL A 222 -24.07 -7.23 5.48
N ILE A 223 -23.51 -8.02 6.38
CA ILE A 223 -23.71 -9.46 6.55
C ILE A 223 -24.74 -9.71 7.66
#